data_7ccf0b162818a7f40ea1f8b7853d9bf9
#
_entry.id   7ccf0b162818a7f40ea1f8b7853d9bf9
#
_cell.length_a   1.000
_cell.length_b   1.000
_cell.length_c   1.000
_cell.angle_alpha   90.00
_cell.angle_beta   90.00
_cell.angle_gamma   90.00
#
_symmetry.space_group_name_H-M   'P 1'
#
loop_
_entity.id
_entity.type
_entity.pdbx_description
1 polymer ?
#
loop_
_entity_poly.entity_id
_entity_poly.type
_entity_poly.pdbx_seq_one_letter_code
_entity_poly.pdbx_strand_id
1 'polypeptide(L)'
;MSTPTSPATVTVAEYLLHRLASLDVHHLFGVPGDYNLALLDTVLVSPDIEWVGCANELGAAYAADGYARVRGFAAVLTTFGVGELSAINGIAGSYAERVPLVHITVGPSQEAERSGAVVHHTAADGDYDRFARAHAPVVCASAVLRPETAAREIDRVFTTALRERRPGYLRLPSDVAAARVAAPAGSLDGAGEIDQESLTAFRAAAETRVEQATSAAVLTDFLADRFGVQDALAALISAGALPWAVLSSGKTVLPEDTPGFAGVYSGALAAPGARTTVEDTDLLIRVGVVAADTTTGGFTHGFDAESGIDLGTDCASVDGKRFEGVPLPAALAVLTELVAHRFGGPQRPVLPAPAPPVAADSAAPLTQADLWPALAAWTGPDTLVVAEQGTSFFGMCIQHLAGGARFIAQPLWGSIGYTLPALLGAQLADPSRRGLLLIGDGSAQMTIQELGTLARQRLTPVIVLVNNNGYTVERAIHGPRAAYNDIATWDWQALPAALGAPDALVLSAATPAELTTALDAAGRVVDRMVFIEVHTGTDDVPELLHRLAENVRARNKGEA
;
A
#
# COMPACT_ATOMS: atom_id res chain seq x y z
N MET A 1 -49.54 -3.35 24.88
CA MET A 1 -48.49 -2.33 24.94
C MET A 1 -47.18 -3.05 25.19
N SER A 2 -46.40 -3.30 24.14
CA SER A 2 -45.06 -3.83 24.29
C SER A 2 -44.17 -2.76 24.90
N THR A 3 -43.62 -3.03 26.08
CA THR A 3 -42.58 -2.19 26.71
C THR A 3 -41.45 -2.00 25.68
N PRO A 4 -41.01 -0.78 25.43
CA PRO A 4 -39.84 -0.57 24.61
C PRO A 4 -38.62 -1.26 25.31
N THR A 5 -38.08 -2.30 24.71
CA THR A 5 -36.81 -2.88 25.16
C THR A 5 -35.76 -1.77 25.07
N SER A 6 -35.13 -1.43 26.19
CA SER A 6 -34.00 -0.51 26.20
C SER A 6 -32.97 -1.02 25.17
N PRO A 7 -32.40 -0.15 24.36
CA PRO A 7 -31.40 -0.56 23.38
C PRO A 7 -30.28 -1.33 24.11
N ALA A 8 -29.79 -2.42 23.49
CA ALA A 8 -28.67 -3.17 24.02
C ALA A 8 -27.48 -2.21 24.22
N THR A 9 -26.80 -2.30 25.37
CA THR A 9 -25.62 -1.48 25.64
C THR A 9 -24.38 -2.32 25.68
N VAL A 10 -23.27 -1.76 25.20
CA VAL A 10 -21.93 -2.37 25.18
C VAL A 10 -20.92 -1.41 25.81
N THR A 11 -19.72 -1.88 26.13
CA THR A 11 -18.63 -0.97 26.50
C THR A 11 -18.10 -0.23 25.28
N VAL A 12 -17.40 0.88 25.47
CA VAL A 12 -16.72 1.61 24.37
C VAL A 12 -15.69 0.70 23.67
N ALA A 13 -14.99 -0.15 24.46
CA ALA A 13 -14.08 -1.16 23.93
C ALA A 13 -14.79 -2.15 22.98
N GLU A 14 -15.90 -2.76 23.44
CA GLU A 14 -16.73 -3.64 22.61
C GLU A 14 -17.30 -2.91 21.39
N TYR A 15 -17.72 -1.64 21.53
CA TYR A 15 -18.20 -0.83 20.42
C TYR A 15 -17.16 -0.67 19.30
N LEU A 16 -15.90 -0.35 19.67
CA LEU A 16 -14.77 -0.28 18.74
C LEU A 16 -14.57 -1.59 18.01
N LEU A 17 -14.54 -2.73 18.72
CA LEU A 17 -14.33 -4.04 18.10
C LEU A 17 -15.49 -4.42 17.18
N HIS A 18 -16.74 -4.17 17.57
CA HIS A 18 -17.91 -4.41 16.70
C HIS A 18 -17.84 -3.57 15.41
N ARG A 19 -17.40 -2.29 15.49
CA ARG A 19 -17.24 -1.45 14.30
C ARG A 19 -16.12 -1.95 13.39
N LEU A 20 -14.99 -2.39 13.94
CA LEU A 20 -13.91 -3.03 13.16
C LEU A 20 -14.40 -4.30 12.46
N ALA A 21 -15.06 -5.20 13.19
CA ALA A 21 -15.62 -6.43 12.63
C ALA A 21 -16.66 -6.13 11.53
N SER A 22 -17.48 -5.08 11.68
CA SER A 22 -18.45 -4.67 10.65
C SER A 22 -17.81 -4.15 9.36
N LEU A 23 -16.52 -3.83 9.40
CA LEU A 23 -15.69 -3.45 8.24
C LEU A 23 -14.80 -4.59 7.74
N ASP A 24 -15.12 -5.83 8.11
CA ASP A 24 -14.35 -7.04 7.74
C ASP A 24 -12.89 -7.02 8.23
N VAL A 25 -12.63 -6.30 9.34
CA VAL A 25 -11.34 -6.30 10.03
C VAL A 25 -11.36 -7.39 11.09
N HIS A 26 -10.44 -8.34 10.98
CA HIS A 26 -10.33 -9.49 11.90
C HIS A 26 -9.03 -9.51 12.71
N HIS A 27 -8.11 -8.60 12.45
CA HIS A 27 -6.82 -8.53 13.14
C HIS A 27 -6.56 -7.11 13.63
N LEU A 28 -6.09 -6.99 14.88
CA LEU A 28 -5.66 -5.74 15.47
C LEU A 28 -4.15 -5.81 15.74
N PHE A 29 -3.40 -4.94 15.09
CA PHE A 29 -1.94 -4.87 15.18
C PHE A 29 -1.51 -3.89 16.27
N GLY A 30 -0.40 -4.17 16.96
CA GLY A 30 0.11 -3.22 17.95
C GLY A 30 1.14 -3.78 18.91
N VAL A 31 1.40 -3.00 19.96
CA VAL A 31 2.31 -3.36 21.06
C VAL A 31 1.58 -3.12 22.38
N PRO A 32 1.64 -4.08 23.34
CA PRO A 32 1.01 -3.88 24.64
C PRO A 32 1.78 -2.84 25.46
N GLY A 33 1.03 -2.01 26.19
CA GLY A 33 1.53 -1.07 27.19
C GLY A 33 0.51 -0.97 28.31
N ASP A 34 0.90 -0.51 29.49
CA ASP A 34 0.06 -0.53 30.67
C ASP A 34 -1.29 0.17 30.49
N TYR A 35 -1.33 1.28 29.73
CA TYR A 35 -2.58 1.99 29.45
C TYR A 35 -3.56 1.19 28.58
N ASN A 36 -3.08 0.31 27.69
CA ASN A 36 -3.97 -0.40 26.75
C ASN A 36 -4.33 -1.84 27.19
N LEU A 37 -3.81 -2.34 28.32
CA LEU A 37 -4.03 -3.72 28.76
C LEU A 37 -5.52 -4.05 28.95
N ALA A 38 -6.30 -3.17 29.54
CA ALA A 38 -7.74 -3.40 29.75
C ALA A 38 -8.53 -3.49 28.43
N LEU A 39 -8.11 -2.74 27.39
CA LEU A 39 -8.66 -2.89 26.05
C LEU A 39 -8.23 -4.23 25.42
N LEU A 40 -6.96 -4.61 25.60
CA LEU A 40 -6.45 -5.90 25.13
C LEU A 40 -7.17 -7.08 25.77
N ASP A 41 -7.54 -7.02 27.05
CA ASP A 41 -8.37 -8.04 27.69
C ASP A 41 -9.71 -8.23 26.97
N THR A 42 -10.31 -7.13 26.47
CA THR A 42 -11.53 -7.19 25.66
C THR A 42 -11.26 -7.80 24.28
N VAL A 43 -10.12 -7.49 23.66
CA VAL A 43 -9.70 -8.09 22.38
C VAL A 43 -9.51 -9.60 22.51
N LEU A 44 -8.83 -10.06 23.58
CA LEU A 44 -8.53 -11.48 23.80
C LEU A 44 -9.77 -12.38 23.97
N VAL A 45 -10.90 -11.79 24.37
CA VAL A 45 -12.17 -12.53 24.49
C VAL A 45 -13.13 -12.27 23.33
N SER A 46 -12.75 -11.42 22.38
CA SER A 46 -13.55 -11.14 21.19
C SER A 46 -13.58 -12.36 20.27
N PRO A 47 -14.75 -12.76 19.75
CA PRO A 47 -14.83 -13.82 18.76
C PRO A 47 -14.43 -13.37 17.35
N ASP A 48 -14.35 -12.07 17.10
CA ASP A 48 -14.26 -11.50 15.77
C ASP A 48 -12.88 -10.88 15.45
N ILE A 49 -12.12 -10.50 16.48
CA ILE A 49 -10.84 -9.77 16.34
C ILE A 49 -9.72 -10.54 17.04
N GLU A 50 -8.69 -10.89 16.30
CA GLU A 50 -7.46 -11.49 16.80
C GLU A 50 -6.39 -10.42 17.05
N TRP A 51 -5.67 -10.55 18.19
CA TRP A 51 -4.53 -9.71 18.50
C TRP A 51 -3.26 -10.16 17.79
N VAL A 52 -2.64 -9.26 17.06
CA VAL A 52 -1.34 -9.46 16.41
C VAL A 52 -0.31 -8.50 17.04
N GLY A 53 0.37 -8.96 18.07
CA GLY A 53 1.45 -8.19 18.71
C GLY A 53 2.68 -8.16 17.79
N CYS A 54 3.14 -6.98 17.42
CA CYS A 54 4.32 -6.77 16.59
C CYS A 54 5.58 -6.51 17.44
N ALA A 55 6.75 -6.53 16.84
CA ALA A 55 8.01 -6.31 17.53
C ALA A 55 8.22 -4.85 17.95
N ASN A 56 7.61 -3.91 17.22
CA ASN A 56 7.52 -2.49 17.58
C ASN A 56 6.30 -1.84 16.91
N GLU A 57 5.97 -0.60 17.30
CA GLU A 57 4.76 0.09 16.83
C GLU A 57 4.88 0.58 15.38
N LEU A 58 6.09 0.85 14.89
CA LEU A 58 6.30 1.15 13.47
C LEU A 58 5.99 -0.08 12.61
N GLY A 59 6.49 -1.25 13.01
CA GLY A 59 6.14 -2.54 12.38
C GLY A 59 4.64 -2.80 12.42
N ALA A 60 3.98 -2.52 13.56
CA ALA A 60 2.54 -2.65 13.70
C ALA A 60 1.77 -1.72 12.72
N ALA A 61 2.20 -0.47 12.57
CA ALA A 61 1.59 0.47 11.64
C ALA A 61 1.78 0.03 10.17
N TYR A 62 2.95 -0.47 9.80
CA TYR A 62 3.21 -1.03 8.47
C TYR A 62 2.41 -2.31 8.21
N ALA A 63 2.25 -3.18 9.22
CA ALA A 63 1.40 -4.37 9.10
C ALA A 63 -0.07 -3.99 8.91
N ALA A 64 -0.57 -3.00 9.65
CA ALA A 64 -1.91 -2.47 9.47
C ALA A 64 -2.11 -1.87 8.07
N ASP A 65 -1.11 -1.14 7.55
CA ASP A 65 -1.12 -0.62 6.17
C ASP A 65 -1.22 -1.76 5.14
N GLY A 66 -0.34 -2.77 5.23
CA GLY A 66 -0.38 -3.94 4.35
C GLY A 66 -1.72 -4.69 4.40
N TYR A 67 -2.29 -4.83 5.59
CA TYR A 67 -3.62 -5.42 5.79
C TYR A 67 -4.73 -4.60 5.11
N ALA A 68 -4.72 -3.28 5.32
CA ALA A 68 -5.72 -2.38 4.75
C ALA A 68 -5.67 -2.32 3.21
N ARG A 69 -4.49 -2.46 2.60
CA ARG A 69 -4.37 -2.54 1.12
C ARG A 69 -5.08 -3.77 0.54
N VAL A 70 -5.28 -4.81 1.33
CA VAL A 70 -5.93 -6.05 0.90
C VAL A 70 -7.40 -6.09 1.32
N ARG A 71 -7.71 -5.74 2.59
CA ARG A 71 -9.06 -5.79 3.18
C ARG A 71 -9.88 -4.51 3.00
N GLY A 72 -9.25 -3.39 2.72
CA GLY A 72 -9.91 -2.10 2.58
C GLY A 72 -10.00 -1.27 3.87
N PHE A 73 -9.67 -1.83 5.05
CA PHE A 73 -9.56 -1.12 6.33
C PHE A 73 -8.69 -1.90 7.32
N ALA A 74 -8.08 -1.19 8.30
CA ALA A 74 -7.30 -1.81 9.37
C ALA A 74 -7.33 -0.97 10.65
N ALA A 75 -6.75 -1.53 11.73
CA ALA A 75 -6.51 -0.80 12.97
C ALA A 75 -5.13 -1.12 13.54
N VAL A 76 -4.51 -0.11 14.16
CA VAL A 76 -3.29 -0.24 14.96
C VAL A 76 -3.55 0.30 16.36
N LEU A 77 -3.09 -0.44 17.38
CA LEU A 77 -3.25 -0.09 18.78
C LEU A 77 -1.89 0.18 19.42
N THR A 78 -1.74 1.34 20.05
CA THR A 78 -0.52 1.72 20.77
C THR A 78 -0.83 2.25 22.15
N THR A 79 0.19 2.26 23.01
CA THR A 79 0.14 3.06 24.23
C THR A 79 0.39 4.54 23.94
N PHE A 80 -0.02 5.40 24.86
CA PHE A 80 0.14 6.85 24.80
C PHE A 80 1.61 7.29 24.73
N GLY A 81 1.87 8.37 24.04
CA GLY A 81 3.18 9.04 23.95
C GLY A 81 4.20 8.20 23.19
N VAL A 82 4.94 7.37 23.88
CA VAL A 82 6.07 6.62 23.30
C VAL A 82 5.64 5.66 22.19
N GLY A 83 4.52 4.96 22.35
CA GLY A 83 4.05 4.02 21.35
C GLY A 83 3.43 4.72 20.14
N GLU A 84 2.58 5.73 20.38
CA GLU A 84 1.96 6.44 19.26
C GLU A 84 2.97 7.23 18.41
N LEU A 85 4.00 7.81 19.02
CA LEU A 85 5.06 8.50 18.29
C LEU A 85 5.96 7.53 17.52
N SER A 86 6.18 6.31 18.01
CA SER A 86 6.88 5.27 17.25
C SER A 86 6.12 4.86 15.98
N ALA A 87 4.78 4.87 16.00
CA ALA A 87 3.94 4.49 14.87
C ALA A 87 3.79 5.59 13.80
N ILE A 88 4.03 6.87 14.14
CA ILE A 88 3.63 8.03 13.34
C ILE A 88 4.17 8.01 11.89
N ASN A 89 5.38 7.49 11.66
CA ASN A 89 5.92 7.35 10.30
C ASN A 89 5.09 6.38 9.43
N GLY A 90 4.65 5.26 10.00
CA GLY A 90 3.76 4.32 9.31
C GLY A 90 2.39 4.95 9.02
N ILE A 91 1.83 5.71 9.97
CA ILE A 91 0.57 6.45 9.79
C ILE A 91 0.70 7.50 8.67
N ALA A 92 1.83 8.22 8.64
CA ALA A 92 2.10 9.22 7.59
C ALA A 92 2.23 8.58 6.20
N GLY A 93 2.85 7.39 6.10
CA GLY A 93 2.92 6.62 4.86
C GLY A 93 1.53 6.21 4.37
N SER A 94 0.69 5.71 5.26
CA SER A 94 -0.71 5.39 4.94
C SER A 94 -1.51 6.62 4.49
N TYR A 95 -1.25 7.79 5.11
CA TYR A 95 -1.88 9.05 4.70
C TYR A 95 -1.46 9.47 3.29
N ALA A 96 -0.16 9.40 2.98
CA ALA A 96 0.39 9.78 1.68
C ALA A 96 -0.14 8.85 0.56
N GLU A 97 -0.25 7.56 0.83
CA GLU A 97 -0.64 6.54 -0.16
C GLU A 97 -2.12 6.13 -0.10
N ARG A 98 -2.94 6.94 0.58
CA ARG A 98 -4.40 6.74 0.61
C ARG A 98 -4.80 5.35 1.12
N VAL A 99 -4.25 4.92 2.26
CA VAL A 99 -4.59 3.65 2.90
C VAL A 99 -5.45 3.91 4.13
N PRO A 100 -6.72 3.46 4.16
CA PRO A 100 -7.62 3.74 5.28
C PRO A 100 -7.32 2.81 6.45
N LEU A 101 -7.01 3.40 7.59
CA LEU A 101 -6.86 2.68 8.85
C LEU A 101 -7.22 3.60 10.03
N VAL A 102 -7.35 3.05 11.22
CA VAL A 102 -7.48 3.83 12.43
C VAL A 102 -6.32 3.55 13.39
N HIS A 103 -5.67 4.62 13.84
CA HIS A 103 -4.70 4.56 14.92
C HIS A 103 -5.41 4.80 16.25
N ILE A 104 -5.52 3.77 17.07
CA ILE A 104 -6.13 3.78 18.39
C ILE A 104 -5.02 3.89 19.43
N THR A 105 -4.99 4.97 20.18
CA THR A 105 -4.04 5.20 21.27
C THR A 105 -4.77 5.19 22.58
N VAL A 106 -4.38 4.29 23.50
CA VAL A 106 -4.95 4.30 24.85
C VAL A 106 -4.00 5.07 25.78
N GLY A 107 -4.56 6.06 26.47
CA GLY A 107 -3.81 6.97 27.31
C GLY A 107 -4.29 7.04 28.76
N PRO A 108 -3.71 7.93 29.56
CA PRO A 108 -4.09 8.18 30.94
C PRO A 108 -5.59 8.41 31.11
N SER A 109 -6.10 8.17 32.33
CA SER A 109 -7.51 8.40 32.64
C SER A 109 -7.88 9.88 32.53
N GLN A 110 -9.16 10.16 32.31
CA GLN A 110 -9.70 11.53 32.31
C GLN A 110 -9.40 12.31 33.60
N GLU A 111 -9.32 11.59 34.74
CA GLU A 111 -8.97 12.21 36.02
C GLU A 111 -7.50 12.69 36.02
N ALA A 112 -6.56 11.86 35.53
CA ALA A 112 -5.18 12.25 35.38
C ALA A 112 -5.02 13.46 34.44
N GLU A 113 -5.76 13.46 33.31
CA GLU A 113 -5.78 14.61 32.38
C GLU A 113 -6.31 15.90 33.06
N ARG A 114 -7.46 15.81 33.74
CA ARG A 114 -8.09 16.98 34.39
C ARG A 114 -7.27 17.56 35.54
N SER A 115 -6.59 16.71 36.29
CA SER A 115 -5.74 17.14 37.40
C SER A 115 -4.39 17.68 36.95
N GLY A 116 -4.01 17.49 35.66
CA GLY A 116 -2.69 17.84 35.16
C GLY A 116 -1.57 17.00 35.79
N ALA A 117 -1.89 15.76 36.21
CA ALA A 117 -0.94 14.87 36.87
C ALA A 117 0.28 14.60 35.99
N VAL A 118 1.47 14.60 36.56
CA VAL A 118 2.66 14.15 35.87
C VAL A 118 2.72 12.65 35.92
N VAL A 119 2.32 12.01 34.82
CA VAL A 119 2.38 10.56 34.65
C VAL A 119 3.42 10.18 33.59
N HIS A 120 3.83 8.92 33.58
CA HIS A 120 4.80 8.43 32.59
C HIS A 120 4.24 8.55 31.17
N HIS A 121 5.10 8.49 30.15
CA HIS A 121 4.80 8.68 28.74
C HIS A 121 4.28 10.08 28.37
N THR A 122 4.33 11.06 29.29
CA THR A 122 4.03 12.47 29.01
C THR A 122 5.33 13.29 28.90
N ALA A 123 5.21 14.53 28.42
CA ALA A 123 6.32 15.47 28.43
C ALA A 123 6.50 16.17 29.81
N ALA A 124 5.81 15.71 30.86
CA ALA A 124 5.85 16.21 32.23
C ALA A 124 5.42 17.69 32.41
N ASP A 125 4.61 18.21 31.52
CA ASP A 125 4.14 19.61 31.49
C ASP A 125 2.61 19.76 31.55
N GLY A 126 1.89 18.66 31.71
CA GLY A 126 0.41 18.61 31.80
C GLY A 126 -0.31 18.77 30.45
N ASP A 127 0.42 18.82 29.34
CA ASP A 127 -0.15 18.91 27.99
C ASP A 127 -0.42 17.52 27.39
N TYR A 128 -1.58 16.97 27.63
CA TYR A 128 -2.00 15.65 27.14
C TYR A 128 -2.41 15.63 25.68
N ASP A 129 -2.64 16.77 25.05
CA ASP A 129 -3.04 16.88 23.64
C ASP A 129 -1.85 16.98 22.69
N ARG A 130 -0.63 17.05 23.20
CA ARG A 130 0.60 17.23 22.43
C ARG A 130 0.76 16.22 21.31
N PHE A 131 0.55 14.94 21.60
CA PHE A 131 0.78 13.86 20.65
C PHE A 131 -0.38 13.72 19.64
N ALA A 132 -1.61 14.00 20.05
CA ALA A 132 -2.73 14.13 19.11
C ALA A 132 -2.50 15.27 18.10
N ARG A 133 -1.93 16.42 18.56
CA ARG A 133 -1.53 17.50 17.65
C ARG A 133 -0.38 17.11 16.73
N ALA A 134 0.54 16.26 17.18
CA ALA A 134 1.62 15.74 16.32
C ALA A 134 1.06 14.85 15.18
N HIS A 135 -0.05 14.15 15.40
CA HIS A 135 -0.72 13.33 14.38
C HIS A 135 -1.61 14.15 13.43
N ALA A 136 -2.07 15.33 13.83
CA ALA A 136 -3.04 16.13 13.08
C ALA A 136 -2.70 16.32 11.58
N PRO A 137 -1.43 16.56 11.16
CA PRO A 137 -1.08 16.71 9.75
C PRO A 137 -1.09 15.42 8.94
N VAL A 138 -1.13 14.25 9.58
CA VAL A 138 -1.03 12.93 8.92
C VAL A 138 -2.25 12.03 9.16
N VAL A 139 -3.38 12.63 9.57
CA VAL A 139 -4.67 11.93 9.70
C VAL A 139 -5.80 12.79 9.12
N CYS A 140 -6.85 12.15 8.57
CA CYS A 140 -7.99 12.88 8.00
C CYS A 140 -9.06 13.24 9.04
N ALA A 141 -9.09 12.53 10.17
CA ALA A 141 -9.98 12.80 11.29
C ALA A 141 -9.34 12.35 12.60
N SER A 142 -9.63 13.05 13.69
CA SER A 142 -9.17 12.68 15.02
C SER A 142 -10.25 12.94 16.07
N ALA A 143 -10.21 12.19 17.18
CA ALA A 143 -11.04 12.43 18.36
C ALA A 143 -10.34 11.97 19.65
N VAL A 144 -10.61 12.69 20.73
CA VAL A 144 -10.38 12.22 22.10
C VAL A 144 -11.72 11.73 22.64
N LEU A 145 -11.81 10.43 22.95
CA LEU A 145 -13.07 9.82 23.33
C LEU A 145 -13.50 10.24 24.74
N ARG A 146 -14.79 10.51 24.89
CA ARG A 146 -15.47 10.78 26.15
C ARG A 146 -16.72 9.90 26.22
N PRO A 147 -17.15 9.42 27.41
CA PRO A 147 -18.28 8.48 27.51
C PRO A 147 -19.51 8.92 26.73
N GLU A 148 -19.84 10.22 26.78
CA GLU A 148 -21.06 10.79 26.21
C GLU A 148 -21.03 10.88 24.68
N THR A 149 -19.84 10.88 24.08
CA THR A 149 -19.65 11.12 22.63
C THR A 149 -18.92 9.98 21.94
N ALA A 150 -18.40 8.99 22.68
CA ALA A 150 -17.50 7.97 22.15
C ALA A 150 -18.05 7.26 20.92
N ALA A 151 -19.29 6.75 20.97
CA ALA A 151 -19.88 6.04 19.83
C ALA A 151 -19.96 6.93 18.57
N ARG A 152 -20.44 8.16 18.73
CA ARG A 152 -20.54 9.11 17.61
C ARG A 152 -19.17 9.47 17.03
N GLU A 153 -18.16 9.70 17.89
CA GLU A 153 -16.83 10.09 17.42
C GLU A 153 -16.09 8.92 16.77
N ILE A 154 -16.28 7.69 17.25
CA ILE A 154 -15.77 6.47 16.60
C ILE A 154 -16.37 6.37 15.19
N ASP A 155 -17.69 6.43 15.06
CA ASP A 155 -18.37 6.35 13.76
C ASP A 155 -17.91 7.46 12.81
N ARG A 156 -17.80 8.69 13.31
CA ARG A 156 -17.33 9.83 12.52
C ARG A 156 -15.91 9.63 12.00
N VAL A 157 -14.97 9.22 12.84
CA VAL A 157 -13.58 9.01 12.46
C VAL A 157 -13.46 7.85 11.45
N PHE A 158 -14.17 6.75 11.68
CA PHE A 158 -14.17 5.60 10.78
C PHE A 158 -14.77 5.94 9.41
N THR A 159 -15.95 6.58 9.40
CA THR A 159 -16.60 7.02 8.16
C THR A 159 -15.72 7.99 7.37
N THR A 160 -15.05 8.93 8.05
CA THR A 160 -14.14 9.87 7.39
C THR A 160 -12.92 9.14 6.81
N ALA A 161 -12.32 8.20 7.56
CA ALA A 161 -11.19 7.41 7.07
C ALA A 161 -11.55 6.56 5.85
N LEU A 162 -12.74 5.95 5.84
CA LEU A 162 -13.27 5.21 4.70
C LEU A 162 -13.47 6.10 3.47
N ARG A 163 -14.09 7.27 3.66
CA ARG A 163 -14.38 8.21 2.57
C ARG A 163 -13.12 8.78 1.95
N GLU A 164 -12.20 9.26 2.81
CA GLU A 164 -10.97 9.91 2.37
C GLU A 164 -9.89 8.91 1.93
N ARG A 165 -10.08 7.61 2.25
CA ARG A 165 -9.05 6.57 2.11
C ARG A 165 -7.74 6.99 2.79
N ARG A 166 -7.83 7.45 4.03
CA ARG A 166 -6.72 7.97 4.85
C ARG A 166 -6.85 7.57 6.30
N PRO A 167 -5.76 7.58 7.08
CA PRO A 167 -5.81 7.24 8.49
C PRO A 167 -6.69 8.17 9.32
N GLY A 168 -7.42 7.59 10.28
CA GLY A 168 -8.03 8.28 11.41
C GLY A 168 -7.21 8.08 12.68
N TYR A 169 -7.43 8.93 13.69
CA TYR A 169 -6.80 8.83 15.00
C TYR A 169 -7.84 8.91 16.12
N LEU A 170 -7.75 7.97 17.08
CA LEU A 170 -8.58 7.94 18.26
C LEU A 170 -7.70 7.86 19.52
N ARG A 171 -7.79 8.86 20.41
CA ARG A 171 -7.26 8.73 21.77
C ARG A 171 -8.36 8.28 22.72
N LEU A 172 -8.18 7.13 23.33
CA LEU A 172 -9.07 6.52 24.29
C LEU A 172 -8.46 6.64 25.70
N PRO A 173 -8.98 7.50 26.58
CA PRO A 173 -8.57 7.46 27.98
C PRO A 173 -8.92 6.10 28.61
N SER A 174 -8.03 5.54 29.45
CA SER A 174 -8.13 4.17 29.97
C SER A 174 -9.43 3.88 30.72
N ASP A 175 -9.98 4.89 31.43
CA ASP A 175 -11.25 4.79 32.17
C ASP A 175 -12.49 4.87 31.25
N VAL A 176 -12.35 5.37 30.02
CA VAL A 176 -13.45 5.45 29.05
C VAL A 176 -13.72 4.10 28.37
N ALA A 177 -12.71 3.23 28.28
CA ALA A 177 -12.85 1.92 27.61
C ALA A 177 -13.99 1.07 28.18
N ALA A 178 -14.21 1.12 29.50
CA ALA A 178 -15.28 0.40 30.21
C ALA A 178 -16.63 1.15 30.25
N ALA A 179 -16.71 2.39 29.80
CA ALA A 179 -17.95 3.17 29.81
C ALA A 179 -19.01 2.52 28.91
N ARG A 180 -20.28 2.56 29.34
CA ARG A 180 -21.41 1.95 28.60
C ARG A 180 -22.00 2.93 27.59
N VAL A 181 -22.17 2.46 26.36
CA VAL A 181 -22.80 3.19 25.24
C VAL A 181 -23.86 2.32 24.58
N ALA A 182 -24.73 2.90 23.79
CA ALA A 182 -25.67 2.13 22.95
C ALA A 182 -24.87 1.26 21.98
N ALA A 183 -25.31 0.02 21.75
CA ALA A 183 -24.68 -0.85 20.75
C ALA A 183 -24.71 -0.21 19.35
N PRO A 184 -23.72 -0.49 18.49
CA PRO A 184 -23.68 0.09 17.16
C PRO A 184 -24.90 -0.35 16.34
N ALA A 185 -25.46 0.59 15.59
CA ALA A 185 -26.59 0.37 14.70
C ALA A 185 -26.25 0.81 13.27
N GLY A 186 -26.74 0.06 12.29
CA GLY A 186 -26.48 0.36 10.87
C GLY A 186 -25.03 0.13 10.45
N SER A 187 -24.79 0.22 9.14
CA SER A 187 -23.47 0.15 8.52
C SER A 187 -22.80 1.54 8.51
N LEU A 188 -21.47 1.55 8.53
CA LEU A 188 -20.69 2.75 8.24
C LEU A 188 -20.65 2.91 6.71
N ASP A 189 -20.99 4.11 6.25
CA ASP A 189 -20.97 4.44 4.82
C ASP A 189 -19.84 5.44 4.54
N GLY A 190 -18.90 5.01 3.72
CA GLY A 190 -17.80 5.83 3.22
C GLY A 190 -18.04 6.41 1.82
N ALA A 191 -19.23 6.26 1.25
CA ALA A 191 -19.54 6.84 -0.05
C ALA A 191 -19.53 8.37 0.02
N GLY A 192 -18.90 9.01 -0.97
CA GLY A 192 -18.97 10.46 -1.14
C GLY A 192 -20.32 10.90 -1.67
N GLU A 193 -20.77 12.07 -1.26
CA GLU A 193 -21.97 12.69 -1.85
C GLU A 193 -21.69 13.08 -3.30
N ILE A 194 -22.67 12.86 -4.19
CA ILE A 194 -22.58 13.25 -5.60
C ILE A 194 -23.27 14.60 -5.80
N ASP A 195 -22.52 15.60 -6.26
CA ASP A 195 -23.11 16.82 -6.77
C ASP A 195 -23.70 16.57 -8.17
N GLN A 196 -25.02 16.49 -8.25
CA GLN A 196 -25.75 16.18 -9.48
C GLN A 196 -25.60 17.27 -10.56
N GLU A 197 -25.44 18.54 -10.19
CA GLU A 197 -25.21 19.63 -11.12
C GLU A 197 -23.82 19.53 -11.73
N SER A 198 -22.80 19.33 -10.90
CA SER A 198 -21.42 19.08 -11.34
C SER A 198 -21.30 17.82 -12.19
N LEU A 199 -21.99 16.72 -11.82
CA LEU A 199 -21.98 15.49 -12.61
C LEU A 199 -22.60 15.68 -14.00
N THR A 200 -23.71 16.44 -14.09
CA THR A 200 -24.36 16.77 -15.34
C THR A 200 -23.45 17.64 -16.22
N ALA A 201 -22.80 18.64 -15.63
CA ALA A 201 -21.86 19.51 -16.33
C ALA A 201 -20.60 18.76 -16.80
N PHE A 202 -20.08 17.83 -15.97
CA PHE A 202 -18.99 16.93 -16.35
C PHE A 202 -19.38 16.06 -17.54
N ARG A 203 -20.57 15.42 -17.51
CA ARG A 203 -21.08 14.58 -18.62
C ARG A 203 -21.07 15.36 -19.94
N ALA A 204 -21.62 16.57 -19.97
CA ALA A 204 -21.71 17.38 -21.18
C ALA A 204 -20.32 17.78 -21.72
N ALA A 205 -19.37 18.12 -20.84
CA ALA A 205 -18.01 18.43 -21.23
C ALA A 205 -17.27 17.20 -21.76
N ALA A 206 -17.40 16.07 -21.05
CA ALA A 206 -16.77 14.81 -21.43
C ALA A 206 -17.33 14.27 -22.76
N GLU A 207 -18.64 14.36 -23.00
CA GLU A 207 -19.27 13.98 -24.26
C GLU A 207 -18.66 14.76 -25.43
N THR A 208 -18.59 16.09 -25.32
CA THR A 208 -17.99 16.94 -26.35
C THR A 208 -16.54 16.52 -26.63
N ARG A 209 -15.74 16.27 -25.60
CA ARG A 209 -14.31 15.91 -25.76
C ARG A 209 -14.14 14.50 -26.34
N VAL A 210 -14.96 13.54 -25.93
CA VAL A 210 -14.95 12.16 -26.46
C VAL A 210 -15.37 12.14 -27.93
N GLU A 211 -16.40 12.89 -28.31
CA GLU A 211 -16.85 12.97 -29.72
C GLU A 211 -15.79 13.57 -30.66
N GLN A 212 -15.04 14.54 -30.20
CA GLN A 212 -13.96 15.17 -30.98
C GLN A 212 -12.74 14.26 -31.11
N ALA A 213 -12.55 13.31 -30.21
CA ALA A 213 -11.35 12.49 -30.18
C ALA A 213 -11.31 11.47 -31.34
N THR A 214 -10.14 11.35 -31.96
CA THR A 214 -9.84 10.38 -33.01
C THR A 214 -9.25 9.08 -32.48
N SER A 215 -8.62 9.14 -31.31
CA SER A 215 -8.10 7.99 -30.55
C SER A 215 -8.23 8.26 -29.05
N ALA A 216 -8.29 7.21 -28.24
CA ALA A 216 -8.29 7.32 -26.80
C ALA A 216 -7.48 6.20 -26.15
N ALA A 217 -6.88 6.49 -25.01
CA ALA A 217 -6.16 5.54 -24.16
C ALA A 217 -6.42 5.83 -22.67
N VAL A 218 -6.19 4.84 -21.83
CA VAL A 218 -6.31 4.95 -20.36
C VAL A 218 -4.93 4.88 -19.72
N LEU A 219 -4.63 5.81 -18.84
CA LEU A 219 -3.54 5.71 -17.87
C LEU A 219 -4.17 5.58 -16.47
N THR A 220 -3.82 4.55 -15.74
CA THR A 220 -4.34 4.34 -14.39
C THR A 220 -3.23 4.23 -13.34
N ASP A 221 -3.60 4.35 -12.06
CA ASP A 221 -2.67 4.27 -10.96
C ASP A 221 -3.37 3.75 -9.68
N PHE A 222 -2.64 3.72 -8.58
CA PHE A 222 -3.02 3.10 -7.32
C PHE A 222 -4.34 3.61 -6.71
N LEU A 223 -4.79 4.84 -7.00
CA LEU A 223 -6.06 5.33 -6.46
C LEU A 223 -7.26 4.52 -7.00
N ALA A 224 -7.16 3.94 -8.19
CA ALA A 224 -8.21 3.06 -8.70
C ALA A 224 -8.36 1.80 -7.82
N ASP A 225 -7.25 1.24 -7.30
CA ASP A 225 -7.28 0.16 -6.32
C ASP A 225 -7.81 0.64 -4.96
N ARG A 226 -7.30 1.77 -4.44
CA ARG A 226 -7.71 2.31 -3.13
C ARG A 226 -9.20 2.61 -3.03
N PHE A 227 -9.80 3.06 -4.11
CA PHE A 227 -11.23 3.38 -4.16
C PHE A 227 -12.10 2.21 -4.64
N GLY A 228 -11.51 1.02 -4.89
CA GLY A 228 -12.26 -0.19 -5.22
C GLY A 228 -12.99 -0.10 -6.56
N VAL A 229 -12.42 0.59 -7.55
CA VAL A 229 -13.07 0.82 -8.86
C VAL A 229 -12.52 -0.06 -9.98
N GLN A 230 -11.83 -1.15 -9.65
CA GLN A 230 -11.18 -2.03 -10.63
C GLN A 230 -12.20 -2.56 -11.67
N ASP A 231 -13.37 -3.02 -11.23
CA ASP A 231 -14.42 -3.52 -12.12
C ASP A 231 -14.95 -2.41 -13.06
N ALA A 232 -15.15 -1.20 -12.53
CA ALA A 232 -15.60 -0.06 -13.32
C ALA A 232 -14.53 0.39 -14.33
N LEU A 233 -13.25 0.34 -13.94
CA LEU A 233 -12.11 0.62 -14.81
C LEU A 233 -12.00 -0.44 -15.93
N ALA A 234 -12.14 -1.72 -15.61
CA ALA A 234 -12.16 -2.81 -16.59
C ALA A 234 -13.35 -2.65 -17.56
N ALA A 235 -14.52 -2.25 -17.05
CA ALA A 235 -15.69 -1.97 -17.89
C ALA A 235 -15.46 -0.80 -18.84
N LEU A 236 -14.83 0.30 -18.40
CA LEU A 236 -14.46 1.43 -19.24
C LEU A 236 -13.52 0.99 -20.40
N ILE A 237 -12.45 0.28 -20.06
CA ILE A 237 -11.46 -0.22 -21.04
C ILE A 237 -12.14 -1.15 -22.07
N SER A 238 -12.95 -2.09 -21.58
CA SER A 238 -13.64 -3.05 -22.43
C SER A 238 -14.68 -2.39 -23.34
N ALA A 239 -15.48 -1.47 -22.80
CA ALA A 239 -16.56 -0.80 -23.53
C ALA A 239 -16.04 0.01 -24.75
N GLY A 240 -14.90 0.68 -24.60
CA GLY A 240 -14.25 1.43 -25.66
C GLY A 240 -13.20 0.66 -26.45
N ALA A 241 -12.93 -0.61 -26.13
CA ALA A 241 -11.78 -1.38 -26.62
C ALA A 241 -10.46 -0.57 -26.55
N LEU A 242 -10.24 0.14 -25.42
CA LEU A 242 -9.17 1.11 -25.26
C LEU A 242 -7.83 0.41 -24.94
N PRO A 243 -6.70 0.91 -25.48
CA PRO A 243 -5.39 0.54 -24.94
C PRO A 243 -5.22 1.22 -23.58
N TRP A 244 -4.44 0.59 -22.70
CA TRP A 244 -4.21 1.14 -21.37
C TRP A 244 -2.80 0.84 -20.85
N ALA A 245 -2.32 1.74 -20.01
CA ALA A 245 -1.06 1.64 -19.30
C ALA A 245 -1.29 1.93 -17.80
N VAL A 246 -0.33 1.57 -16.98
CA VAL A 246 -0.37 1.80 -15.53
C VAL A 246 0.92 2.48 -15.07
N LEU A 247 0.84 3.39 -14.07
CA LEU A 247 2.03 3.81 -13.34
C LEU A 247 2.54 2.67 -12.44
N SER A 248 3.82 2.66 -12.13
CA SER A 248 4.43 1.59 -11.32
C SER A 248 3.83 1.46 -9.92
N SER A 249 3.28 2.53 -9.35
CA SER A 249 2.53 2.54 -8.08
C SER A 249 1.17 1.82 -8.15
N GLY A 250 0.55 1.80 -9.32
CA GLY A 250 -0.71 1.11 -9.59
C GLY A 250 -0.56 -0.29 -10.19
N LYS A 251 0.67 -0.84 -10.21
CA LYS A 251 0.93 -2.17 -10.77
C LYS A 251 -0.05 -3.21 -10.23
N THR A 252 -0.60 -4.04 -11.13
CA THR A 252 -1.65 -5.04 -10.86
C THR A 252 -2.99 -4.48 -10.37
N VAL A 253 -3.27 -3.19 -10.56
CA VAL A 253 -4.63 -2.64 -10.34
C VAL A 253 -5.68 -3.37 -11.16
N LEU A 254 -5.34 -3.77 -12.38
CA LEU A 254 -6.00 -4.79 -13.18
C LEU A 254 -5.01 -5.91 -13.52
N PRO A 255 -5.49 -7.14 -13.79
CA PRO A 255 -4.64 -8.19 -14.33
C PRO A 255 -3.91 -7.74 -15.60
N GLU A 256 -2.60 -7.99 -15.68
CA GLU A 256 -1.77 -7.53 -16.82
C GLU A 256 -2.03 -8.31 -18.12
N ASP A 257 -2.83 -9.38 -18.06
CA ASP A 257 -3.42 -10.09 -19.20
C ASP A 257 -4.78 -9.52 -19.64
N THR A 258 -5.22 -8.40 -19.06
CA THR A 258 -6.42 -7.68 -19.53
C THR A 258 -6.17 -7.12 -20.94
N PRO A 259 -7.11 -7.33 -21.90
CA PRO A 259 -6.95 -6.87 -23.27
C PRO A 259 -6.55 -5.40 -23.36
N GLY A 260 -5.58 -5.11 -24.25
CA GLY A 260 -5.10 -3.73 -24.50
C GLY A 260 -4.05 -3.23 -23.52
N PHE A 261 -3.56 -4.05 -22.57
CA PHE A 261 -2.45 -3.65 -21.69
C PHE A 261 -1.19 -3.37 -22.50
N ALA A 262 -0.63 -2.16 -22.34
CA ALA A 262 0.56 -1.70 -23.05
C ALA A 262 1.83 -1.74 -22.19
N GLY A 263 1.67 -1.95 -20.87
CA GLY A 263 2.79 -2.01 -19.92
C GLY A 263 2.77 -0.90 -18.88
N VAL A 264 3.88 -0.84 -18.12
CA VAL A 264 4.09 0.19 -17.10
C VAL A 264 4.65 1.45 -17.75
N TYR A 265 3.98 2.58 -17.50
CA TYR A 265 4.42 3.89 -17.95
C TYR A 265 5.31 4.55 -16.89
N SER A 266 6.47 5.04 -17.29
CA SER A 266 7.45 5.71 -16.43
C SER A 266 8.06 6.92 -17.14
N GLY A 267 7.23 7.75 -17.78
CA GLY A 267 7.68 8.90 -18.57
C GLY A 267 8.60 8.50 -19.73
N ALA A 268 9.67 9.26 -19.95
CA ALA A 268 10.65 8.97 -21.00
C ALA A 268 11.41 7.63 -20.78
N LEU A 269 11.31 7.03 -19.58
CA LEU A 269 11.93 5.76 -19.25
C LEU A 269 11.06 4.54 -19.58
N ALA A 270 9.79 4.77 -19.95
CA ALA A 270 8.85 3.71 -20.29
C ALA A 270 9.27 2.93 -21.54
N ALA A 271 8.85 1.66 -21.60
CA ALA A 271 8.96 0.88 -22.83
C ALA A 271 8.18 1.55 -23.99
N PRO A 272 8.66 1.44 -25.24
CA PRO A 272 8.04 2.15 -26.36
C PRO A 272 6.51 1.96 -26.48
N GLY A 273 6.00 0.75 -26.29
CA GLY A 273 4.56 0.46 -26.38
C GLY A 273 3.73 1.21 -25.33
N ALA A 274 4.17 1.24 -24.07
CA ALA A 274 3.49 1.99 -23.00
C ALA A 274 3.62 3.50 -23.25
N ARG A 275 4.77 3.96 -23.73
CA ARG A 275 5.02 5.37 -24.01
C ARG A 275 4.11 5.90 -25.12
N THR A 276 4.08 5.24 -26.28
CA THR A 276 3.23 5.66 -27.40
C THR A 276 1.74 5.59 -27.07
N THR A 277 1.32 4.60 -26.27
CA THR A 277 -0.06 4.50 -25.79
C THR A 277 -0.49 5.73 -25.00
N VAL A 278 0.39 6.27 -24.15
CA VAL A 278 0.07 7.41 -23.27
C VAL A 278 0.31 8.75 -23.95
N GLU A 279 1.42 8.89 -24.71
CA GLU A 279 1.87 10.19 -25.23
C GLU A 279 1.35 10.52 -26.64
N ASP A 280 1.02 9.50 -27.48
CA ASP A 280 0.60 9.70 -28.88
C ASP A 280 -0.93 9.59 -29.06
N THR A 281 -1.70 9.45 -27.97
CA THR A 281 -3.17 9.41 -28.03
C THR A 281 -3.77 10.82 -28.07
N ASP A 282 -4.85 11.01 -28.83
CA ASP A 282 -5.57 12.28 -28.88
C ASP A 282 -6.34 12.57 -27.58
N LEU A 283 -6.92 11.54 -26.95
CA LEU A 283 -7.60 11.62 -25.67
C LEU A 283 -6.97 10.68 -24.66
N LEU A 284 -6.22 11.22 -23.71
CA LEU A 284 -5.77 10.48 -22.54
C LEU A 284 -6.80 10.59 -21.42
N ILE A 285 -7.30 9.45 -20.96
CA ILE A 285 -8.17 9.32 -19.78
C ILE A 285 -7.30 8.85 -18.61
N ARG A 286 -7.08 9.72 -17.65
CA ARG A 286 -6.32 9.41 -16.42
C ARG A 286 -7.29 8.99 -15.32
N VAL A 287 -7.07 7.81 -14.73
CA VAL A 287 -7.95 7.25 -13.71
C VAL A 287 -7.16 7.05 -12.42
N GLY A 288 -7.37 7.94 -11.46
CA GLY A 288 -6.73 7.87 -10.15
C GLY A 288 -5.20 8.04 -10.19
N VAL A 289 -4.70 8.83 -11.11
CA VAL A 289 -3.26 9.04 -11.36
C VAL A 289 -2.66 10.03 -10.37
N VAL A 290 -1.51 9.67 -9.78
CA VAL A 290 -0.65 10.55 -8.97
C VAL A 290 0.74 10.57 -9.60
N ALA A 291 1.02 11.60 -10.37
CA ALA A 291 2.29 11.74 -11.09
C ALA A 291 3.43 12.16 -10.14
N ALA A 292 4.07 11.18 -9.48
CA ALA A 292 5.24 11.39 -8.64
C ALA A 292 6.54 11.26 -9.43
N ASP A 293 7.63 11.81 -8.92
CA ASP A 293 8.96 11.74 -9.54
C ASP A 293 9.44 10.29 -9.70
N THR A 294 9.22 9.45 -8.70
CA THR A 294 9.61 8.04 -8.70
C THR A 294 8.87 7.19 -9.73
N THR A 295 7.62 7.56 -10.06
CA THR A 295 6.75 6.81 -10.97
C THR A 295 6.70 7.36 -12.39
N THR A 296 7.13 8.62 -12.59
CA THR A 296 7.14 9.30 -13.90
C THR A 296 8.54 9.51 -14.48
N GLY A 297 9.52 8.75 -13.99
CA GLY A 297 10.90 8.84 -14.49
C GLY A 297 11.58 10.19 -14.20
N GLY A 298 11.31 10.80 -13.05
CA GLY A 298 11.84 12.12 -12.66
C GLY A 298 11.07 13.27 -13.29
N PHE A 299 9.74 13.15 -13.45
CA PHE A 299 8.86 14.12 -14.14
C PHE A 299 9.15 14.25 -15.64
N THR A 300 9.55 13.16 -16.30
CA THR A 300 9.79 13.12 -17.75
C THR A 300 8.57 12.65 -18.56
N HIS A 301 7.38 12.62 -17.95
CA HIS A 301 6.14 12.27 -18.65
C HIS A 301 5.80 13.30 -19.74
N GLY A 302 5.35 12.80 -20.90
CA GLY A 302 5.05 13.63 -22.07
C GLY A 302 3.57 14.02 -22.19
N PHE A 303 2.70 13.63 -21.26
CA PHE A 303 1.31 14.08 -21.24
C PHE A 303 1.17 15.43 -20.52
N ASP A 304 0.25 16.27 -21.00
CA ASP A 304 -0.13 17.52 -20.35
C ASP A 304 -1.21 17.25 -19.29
N ALA A 305 -0.96 17.66 -18.04
CA ALA A 305 -1.89 17.50 -16.93
C ALA A 305 -3.22 18.26 -17.11
N GLU A 306 -3.20 19.38 -17.87
CA GLU A 306 -4.38 20.19 -18.14
C GLU A 306 -5.15 19.73 -19.40
N SER A 307 -4.67 18.70 -20.12
CA SER A 307 -5.30 18.16 -21.32
C SER A 307 -5.95 16.81 -21.05
N GLY A 308 -7.01 16.48 -21.79
CA GLY A 308 -7.73 15.22 -21.71
C GLY A 308 -8.73 15.16 -20.55
N ILE A 309 -9.00 13.96 -20.04
CA ILE A 309 -9.94 13.72 -18.94
C ILE A 309 -9.17 13.15 -17.76
N ASP A 310 -9.28 13.79 -16.59
CA ASP A 310 -8.67 13.33 -15.35
C ASP A 310 -9.73 13.03 -14.31
N LEU A 311 -9.69 11.81 -13.74
CA LEU A 311 -10.61 11.32 -12.74
C LEU A 311 -9.86 11.18 -11.41
N GLY A 312 -10.04 12.16 -10.53
CA GLY A 312 -9.56 12.15 -9.16
C GLY A 312 -10.52 11.42 -8.21
N THR A 313 -10.28 11.55 -6.90
CA THR A 313 -11.03 10.82 -5.88
C THR A 313 -12.48 11.32 -5.71
N ASP A 314 -12.66 12.63 -5.71
CA ASP A 314 -13.95 13.34 -5.51
C ASP A 314 -14.17 14.50 -6.48
N CYS A 315 -13.31 14.60 -7.48
CA CYS A 315 -13.42 15.57 -8.57
C CYS A 315 -13.00 14.95 -9.89
N ALA A 316 -13.56 15.46 -10.98
CA ALA A 316 -13.15 15.14 -12.34
C ALA A 316 -12.73 16.41 -13.07
N SER A 317 -11.93 16.31 -14.13
CA SER A 317 -11.66 17.43 -15.02
C SER A 317 -11.70 17.03 -16.50
N VAL A 318 -12.02 17.99 -17.35
CA VAL A 318 -11.97 17.87 -18.80
C VAL A 318 -11.25 19.09 -19.34
N ASP A 319 -10.11 18.88 -19.98
CA ASP A 319 -9.22 19.92 -20.53
C ASP A 319 -9.00 21.06 -19.52
N GLY A 320 -8.59 20.71 -18.28
CA GLY A 320 -8.32 21.61 -17.18
C GLY A 320 -9.55 22.17 -16.46
N LYS A 321 -10.75 22.05 -17.00
CA LYS A 321 -11.97 22.47 -16.32
C LYS A 321 -12.38 21.45 -15.25
N ARG A 322 -12.38 21.85 -13.98
CA ARG A 322 -12.69 20.99 -12.82
C ARG A 322 -14.19 20.94 -12.50
N PHE A 323 -14.63 19.79 -12.01
CA PHE A 323 -15.97 19.47 -11.56
C PHE A 323 -15.85 18.81 -10.17
N GLU A 324 -16.06 19.62 -9.12
CA GLU A 324 -15.98 19.15 -7.72
C GLU A 324 -17.24 18.35 -7.36
N GLY A 325 -17.13 17.44 -6.39
CA GLY A 325 -18.25 16.58 -5.99
C GLY A 325 -18.66 15.53 -7.03
N VAL A 326 -17.73 15.21 -7.96
CA VAL A 326 -17.87 14.12 -8.92
C VAL A 326 -16.92 12.99 -8.53
N PRO A 327 -17.36 12.04 -7.68
CA PRO A 327 -16.50 10.96 -7.21
C PRO A 327 -16.14 9.98 -8.33
N LEU A 328 -14.99 9.36 -8.21
CA LEU A 328 -14.39 8.47 -9.20
C LEU A 328 -15.36 7.41 -9.77
N PRO A 329 -16.18 6.69 -8.96
CA PRO A 329 -17.14 5.72 -9.52
C PRO A 329 -18.20 6.35 -10.43
N ALA A 330 -18.70 7.55 -10.07
CA ALA A 330 -19.71 8.24 -10.86
C ALA A 330 -19.14 8.74 -12.20
N ALA A 331 -17.93 9.28 -12.18
CA ALA A 331 -17.23 9.72 -13.39
C ALA A 331 -16.94 8.55 -14.34
N LEU A 332 -16.48 7.40 -13.80
CA LEU A 332 -16.24 6.18 -14.58
C LEU A 332 -17.51 5.66 -15.25
N ALA A 333 -18.65 5.66 -14.55
CA ALA A 333 -19.92 5.24 -15.12
C ALA A 333 -20.32 6.11 -16.33
N VAL A 334 -20.18 7.43 -16.21
CA VAL A 334 -20.43 8.39 -17.32
C VAL A 334 -19.52 8.10 -18.50
N LEU A 335 -18.20 7.99 -18.26
CA LEU A 335 -17.24 7.76 -19.34
C LEU A 335 -17.43 6.42 -20.04
N THR A 336 -17.79 5.37 -19.29
CA THR A 336 -18.05 4.05 -19.89
C THR A 336 -19.14 4.09 -20.96
N GLU A 337 -20.22 4.84 -20.72
CA GLU A 337 -21.30 5.03 -21.71
C GLU A 337 -20.79 5.81 -22.94
N LEU A 338 -20.06 6.90 -22.72
CA LEU A 338 -19.58 7.78 -23.79
C LEU A 338 -18.55 7.07 -24.69
N VAL A 339 -17.56 6.37 -24.09
CA VAL A 339 -16.54 5.67 -24.88
C VAL A 339 -17.11 4.45 -25.62
N ALA A 340 -18.10 3.76 -25.05
CA ALA A 340 -18.79 2.67 -25.73
C ALA A 340 -19.47 3.14 -27.01
N HIS A 341 -20.10 4.29 -26.99
CA HIS A 341 -20.75 4.89 -28.17
C HIS A 341 -19.73 5.33 -29.24
N ARG A 342 -18.60 5.93 -28.82
CA ARG A 342 -17.64 6.54 -29.74
C ARG A 342 -16.57 5.57 -30.27
N PHE A 343 -16.06 4.67 -29.40
CA PHE A 343 -14.91 3.81 -29.71
C PHE A 343 -15.26 2.32 -29.66
N GLY A 344 -16.50 1.94 -29.27
CA GLY A 344 -16.93 0.55 -29.15
C GLY A 344 -16.61 -0.27 -30.40
N GLY A 345 -16.00 -1.44 -30.20
CA GLY A 345 -15.52 -2.29 -31.29
C GLY A 345 -14.98 -3.64 -30.78
N PRO A 346 -14.30 -4.40 -31.66
CA PRO A 346 -13.70 -5.66 -31.25
C PRO A 346 -12.62 -5.42 -30.20
N GLN A 347 -12.59 -6.31 -29.19
CA GLN A 347 -11.59 -6.23 -28.13
C GLN A 347 -10.16 -6.28 -28.68
N ARG A 348 -9.25 -5.53 -28.05
CA ARG A 348 -7.83 -5.60 -28.35
C ARG A 348 -7.25 -6.95 -27.98
N PRO A 349 -6.20 -7.43 -28.66
CA PRO A 349 -5.54 -8.66 -28.27
C PRO A 349 -4.88 -8.50 -26.90
N VAL A 350 -4.82 -9.61 -26.16
CA VAL A 350 -3.92 -9.76 -25.03
C VAL A 350 -2.51 -9.92 -25.58
N LEU A 351 -1.59 -9.07 -25.16
CA LEU A 351 -0.18 -9.24 -25.51
C LEU A 351 0.39 -10.40 -24.69
N PRO A 352 1.12 -11.33 -25.31
CA PRO A 352 1.77 -12.40 -24.57
C PRO A 352 2.80 -11.81 -23.60
N ALA A 353 2.91 -12.40 -22.40
CA ALA A 353 3.99 -12.07 -21.50
C ALA A 353 5.35 -12.24 -22.21
N PRO A 354 6.31 -11.32 -22.03
CA PRO A 354 7.64 -11.52 -22.55
C PRO A 354 8.22 -12.84 -22.06
N ALA A 355 8.85 -13.60 -22.95
CA ALA A 355 9.59 -14.78 -22.51
C ALA A 355 10.70 -14.33 -21.55
N PRO A 356 10.89 -15.00 -20.40
CA PRO A 356 12.00 -14.65 -19.51
C PRO A 356 13.32 -14.81 -20.26
N PRO A 357 14.27 -13.88 -20.10
CA PRO A 357 15.57 -14.02 -20.70
C PRO A 357 16.24 -15.29 -20.14
N VAL A 358 16.80 -16.09 -21.03
CA VAL A 358 17.67 -17.22 -20.62
C VAL A 358 19.04 -16.61 -20.32
N ALA A 359 19.54 -16.80 -19.11
CA ALA A 359 20.89 -16.37 -18.76
C ALA A 359 21.90 -16.96 -19.75
N ALA A 360 22.72 -16.11 -20.35
CA ALA A 360 23.69 -16.50 -21.37
C ALA A 360 24.76 -17.45 -20.80
N ASP A 361 25.11 -17.28 -19.52
CA ASP A 361 26.01 -18.16 -18.75
C ASP A 361 25.38 -18.38 -17.35
N SER A 362 24.90 -19.59 -17.12
CA SER A 362 24.26 -19.97 -15.86
C SER A 362 25.21 -20.04 -14.66
N ALA A 363 26.54 -20.07 -14.91
CA ALA A 363 27.59 -20.10 -13.89
C ALA A 363 28.23 -18.72 -13.62
N ALA A 364 27.86 -17.68 -14.38
CA ALA A 364 28.32 -16.33 -14.13
C ALA A 364 27.74 -15.77 -12.81
N PRO A 365 28.34 -14.73 -12.20
CA PRO A 365 27.75 -14.06 -11.08
C PRO A 365 26.32 -13.57 -11.41
N LEU A 366 25.40 -13.75 -10.47
CA LEU A 366 24.01 -13.31 -10.61
C LEU A 366 23.93 -11.78 -10.71
N THR A 367 23.22 -11.33 -11.73
CA THR A 367 22.95 -9.90 -11.92
C THR A 367 21.48 -9.56 -11.65
N GLN A 368 21.18 -8.29 -11.41
CA GLN A 368 19.80 -7.85 -11.28
C GLN A 368 19.02 -7.95 -12.62
N ALA A 369 19.71 -7.94 -13.75
CA ALA A 369 19.09 -8.21 -15.05
C ALA A 369 18.62 -9.67 -15.19
N ASP A 370 19.26 -10.63 -14.51
CA ASP A 370 18.82 -12.03 -14.47
C ASP A 370 17.75 -12.26 -13.38
N LEU A 371 17.91 -11.62 -12.23
CA LEU A 371 17.11 -11.86 -11.02
C LEU A 371 15.61 -11.53 -11.23
N TRP A 372 15.30 -10.31 -11.70
CA TRP A 372 13.92 -9.84 -11.74
C TRP A 372 13.05 -10.58 -12.76
N PRO A 373 13.51 -10.85 -13.98
CA PRO A 373 12.75 -11.68 -14.92
C PRO A 373 12.54 -13.11 -14.43
N ALA A 374 13.54 -13.70 -13.75
CA ALA A 374 13.40 -15.05 -13.18
C ALA A 374 12.34 -15.11 -12.08
N LEU A 375 12.32 -14.10 -11.19
CA LEU A 375 11.30 -13.97 -10.14
C LEU A 375 9.90 -13.72 -10.73
N ALA A 376 9.80 -12.87 -11.74
CA ALA A 376 8.52 -12.61 -12.41
C ALA A 376 7.96 -13.86 -13.08
N ALA A 377 8.81 -14.62 -13.77
CA ALA A 377 8.43 -15.89 -14.40
C ALA A 377 8.02 -16.97 -13.39
N TRP A 378 8.60 -16.93 -12.17
CA TRP A 378 8.24 -17.83 -11.08
C TRP A 378 6.92 -17.45 -10.39
N THR A 379 6.49 -16.17 -10.48
CA THR A 379 5.29 -15.64 -9.83
C THR A 379 4.03 -16.23 -10.46
N GLY A 380 3.22 -16.92 -9.67
CA GLY A 380 1.91 -17.47 -10.09
C GLY A 380 0.75 -16.49 -9.81
N PRO A 381 -0.47 -16.86 -10.27
CA PRO A 381 -1.65 -16.00 -10.13
C PRO A 381 -2.07 -15.77 -8.66
N ASP A 382 -1.79 -16.72 -7.77
CA ASP A 382 -2.13 -16.63 -6.35
C ASP A 382 -1.00 -16.07 -5.50
N THR A 383 -0.05 -15.36 -6.12
CA THR A 383 1.09 -14.76 -5.42
C THR A 383 0.77 -13.32 -5.01
N LEU A 384 1.08 -13.00 -3.76
CA LEU A 384 1.13 -11.65 -3.22
C LEU A 384 2.58 -11.16 -3.23
N VAL A 385 2.96 -10.39 -4.22
CA VAL A 385 4.30 -9.81 -4.35
C VAL A 385 4.38 -8.53 -3.53
N VAL A 386 5.34 -8.46 -2.61
CA VAL A 386 5.61 -7.26 -1.81
C VAL A 386 7.04 -6.84 -2.08
N ALA A 387 7.22 -5.72 -2.80
CA ALA A 387 8.52 -5.28 -3.29
C ALA A 387 8.98 -4.00 -2.57
N GLU A 388 10.15 -4.09 -1.95
CA GLU A 388 10.76 -3.00 -1.17
C GLU A 388 11.19 -1.84 -2.08
N GLN A 389 10.96 -0.61 -1.58
CA GLN A 389 11.45 0.60 -2.25
C GLN A 389 12.97 0.57 -2.37
N GLY A 390 13.45 0.45 -3.58
CA GLY A 390 14.86 0.22 -3.90
C GLY A 390 15.01 -0.61 -5.17
N THR A 391 16.10 -1.35 -5.28
CA THR A 391 16.36 -2.19 -6.45
C THR A 391 15.24 -3.21 -6.69
N SER A 392 14.63 -3.71 -5.62
CA SER A 392 13.50 -4.67 -5.70
C SER A 392 12.28 -4.07 -6.39
N PHE A 393 11.86 -2.86 -5.98
CA PHE A 393 10.74 -2.17 -6.64
C PHE A 393 11.05 -1.84 -8.09
N PHE A 394 12.16 -1.16 -8.35
CA PHE A 394 12.51 -0.72 -9.72
C PHE A 394 12.80 -1.88 -10.67
N GLY A 395 13.28 -3.01 -10.15
CA GLY A 395 13.49 -4.21 -10.93
C GLY A 395 12.20 -4.97 -11.24
N MET A 396 11.29 -5.06 -10.25
CA MET A 396 10.10 -5.90 -10.38
C MET A 396 8.90 -5.14 -10.97
N CYS A 397 8.78 -3.83 -10.77
CA CYS A 397 7.60 -3.06 -11.21
C CYS A 397 7.41 -3.06 -12.73
N ILE A 398 8.47 -3.22 -13.51
CA ILE A 398 8.43 -3.27 -14.99
C ILE A 398 8.28 -4.68 -15.55
N GLN A 399 8.39 -5.72 -14.72
CA GLN A 399 8.20 -7.10 -15.17
C GLN A 399 6.71 -7.38 -15.37
N HIS A 400 6.38 -8.23 -16.35
CA HIS A 400 5.02 -8.72 -16.53
C HIS A 400 4.72 -9.79 -15.46
N LEU A 401 3.61 -9.64 -14.75
CA LEU A 401 3.16 -10.59 -13.73
C LEU A 401 1.99 -11.42 -14.24
N ALA A 402 1.87 -12.66 -13.74
CA ALA A 402 0.75 -13.54 -14.05
C ALA A 402 -0.59 -12.88 -13.68
N GLY A 403 -1.59 -13.03 -14.53
CA GLY A 403 -2.93 -12.54 -14.25
C GLY A 403 -3.46 -13.10 -12.92
N GLY A 404 -3.93 -12.23 -12.04
CA GLY A 404 -4.36 -12.58 -10.69
C GLY A 404 -3.30 -12.35 -9.59
N ALA A 405 -2.00 -12.23 -9.91
CA ALA A 405 -1.01 -11.80 -8.92
C ALA A 405 -1.32 -10.39 -8.40
N ARG A 406 -1.05 -10.14 -7.11
CA ARG A 406 -1.14 -8.80 -6.51
C ARG A 406 0.25 -8.24 -6.21
N PHE A 407 0.42 -6.93 -6.42
CA PHE A 407 1.67 -6.24 -6.18
C PHE A 407 1.48 -5.12 -5.14
N ILE A 408 2.29 -5.14 -4.07
CA ILE A 408 2.31 -4.11 -3.04
C ILE A 408 3.71 -3.50 -2.98
N ALA A 409 3.76 -2.19 -3.03
CA ALA A 409 4.95 -1.38 -2.80
C ALA A 409 4.55 -0.02 -2.21
N GLN A 410 5.52 0.76 -1.77
CA GLN A 410 5.30 2.09 -1.19
C GLN A 410 6.20 3.14 -1.88
N PRO A 411 6.04 3.37 -3.20
CA PRO A 411 6.98 4.21 -3.95
C PRO A 411 6.83 5.71 -3.73
N LEU A 412 5.69 6.18 -3.22
CA LEU A 412 5.46 7.60 -2.96
C LEU A 412 6.03 8.03 -1.60
N TRP A 413 5.70 7.31 -0.51
CA TRP A 413 6.25 7.60 0.80
C TRP A 413 7.70 7.12 0.94
N GLY A 414 8.01 5.96 0.39
CA GLY A 414 9.37 5.45 0.22
C GLY A 414 10.09 5.09 1.53
N SER A 415 9.37 4.76 2.59
CA SER A 415 9.98 4.36 3.87
C SER A 415 10.54 2.95 3.78
N ILE A 416 11.88 2.83 3.75
CA ILE A 416 12.53 1.51 3.69
C ILE A 416 12.29 0.70 4.97
N GLY A 417 12.20 -0.62 4.81
CA GLY A 417 11.81 -1.55 5.88
C GLY A 417 10.28 -1.72 6.00
N TYR A 418 9.49 -1.02 5.19
CA TYR A 418 8.04 -1.13 5.16
C TYR A 418 7.54 -2.53 4.82
N THR A 419 8.18 -3.20 3.87
CA THR A 419 7.60 -4.34 3.17
C THR A 419 7.52 -5.62 3.99
N LEU A 420 8.46 -5.87 4.90
CA LEU A 420 8.41 -7.08 5.72
C LEU A 420 7.21 -7.07 6.69
N PRO A 421 6.95 -6.01 7.47
CA PRO A 421 5.71 -5.94 8.26
C PRO A 421 4.46 -5.82 7.39
N ALA A 422 4.51 -5.13 6.25
CA ALA A 422 3.37 -5.03 5.33
C ALA A 422 2.96 -6.40 4.77
N LEU A 423 3.93 -7.28 4.49
CA LEU A 423 3.69 -8.67 4.12
C LEU A 423 2.92 -9.42 5.21
N LEU A 424 3.32 -9.26 6.49
CA LEU A 424 2.59 -9.84 7.63
C LEU A 424 1.10 -9.49 7.58
N GLY A 425 0.81 -8.20 7.48
CA GLY A 425 -0.58 -7.72 7.43
C GLY A 425 -1.33 -8.21 6.19
N ALA A 426 -0.71 -8.10 5.02
CA ALA A 426 -1.34 -8.48 3.76
C ALA A 426 -1.64 -9.98 3.66
N GLN A 427 -0.76 -10.86 4.18
CA GLN A 427 -1.03 -12.31 4.22
C GLN A 427 -2.09 -12.69 5.25
N LEU A 428 -2.18 -11.99 6.39
CA LEU A 428 -3.27 -12.19 7.35
C LEU A 428 -4.62 -11.72 6.75
N ALA A 429 -4.59 -10.70 5.90
CA ALA A 429 -5.77 -10.20 5.19
C ALA A 429 -6.27 -11.16 4.12
N ASP A 430 -5.38 -11.83 3.39
CA ASP A 430 -5.71 -12.83 2.37
C ASP A 430 -4.79 -14.06 2.51
N PRO A 431 -5.15 -15.02 3.36
CA PRO A 431 -4.36 -16.23 3.57
C PRO A 431 -4.40 -17.22 2.39
N SER A 432 -5.26 -17.00 1.39
CA SER A 432 -5.31 -17.81 0.18
C SER A 432 -4.13 -17.57 -0.76
N ARG A 433 -3.44 -16.42 -0.61
CA ARG A 433 -2.29 -16.03 -1.43
C ARG A 433 -0.98 -16.31 -0.71
N ARG A 434 -0.02 -16.82 -1.44
CA ARG A 434 1.33 -16.97 -0.92
C ARG A 434 2.09 -15.65 -1.06
N GLY A 435 2.70 -15.16 0.03
CA GLY A 435 3.56 -13.98 0.01
C GLY A 435 4.91 -14.25 -0.65
N LEU A 436 5.33 -13.33 -1.53
CA LEU A 436 6.68 -13.22 -2.06
C LEU A 436 7.22 -11.84 -1.66
N LEU A 437 8.12 -11.81 -0.68
CA LEU A 437 8.80 -10.58 -0.27
C LEU A 437 10.10 -10.43 -1.05
N LEU A 438 10.31 -9.26 -1.61
CA LEU A 438 11.53 -8.85 -2.29
C LEU A 438 12.13 -7.66 -1.53
N ILE A 439 13.21 -7.87 -0.77
CA ILE A 439 13.76 -6.87 0.14
C ILE A 439 15.29 -6.81 0.06
N GLY A 440 15.86 -5.60 0.04
CA GLY A 440 17.30 -5.41 0.14
C GLY A 440 17.82 -5.55 1.57
N ASP A 441 19.10 -5.85 1.71
CA ASP A 441 19.79 -6.01 2.99
C ASP A 441 19.70 -4.77 3.88
N GLY A 442 19.90 -3.57 3.34
CA GLY A 442 19.81 -2.32 4.09
C GLY A 442 18.40 -2.04 4.63
N SER A 443 17.37 -2.31 3.83
CA SER A 443 15.97 -2.17 4.24
C SER A 443 15.58 -3.22 5.27
N ALA A 444 16.04 -4.46 5.10
CA ALA A 444 15.75 -5.54 6.03
C ALA A 444 16.30 -5.25 7.44
N GLN A 445 17.44 -4.57 7.57
CA GLN A 445 17.99 -4.20 8.89
C GLN A 445 17.05 -3.31 9.71
N MET A 446 16.11 -2.61 9.08
CA MET A 446 15.18 -1.71 9.78
C MET A 446 14.07 -2.47 10.54
N THR A 447 13.63 -3.63 10.02
CA THR A 447 12.41 -4.30 10.51
C THR A 447 12.50 -5.82 10.54
N ILE A 448 13.70 -6.42 10.41
CA ILE A 448 13.90 -7.87 10.29
C ILE A 448 13.32 -8.66 11.46
N GLN A 449 13.18 -8.06 12.64
CA GLN A 449 12.59 -8.67 13.82
C GLN A 449 11.15 -9.16 13.60
N GLU A 450 10.43 -8.62 12.61
CA GLU A 450 9.08 -9.08 12.25
C GLU A 450 9.06 -10.48 11.61
N LEU A 451 10.20 -11.06 11.25
CA LEU A 451 10.29 -12.50 10.95
C LEU A 451 9.75 -13.35 12.10
N GLY A 452 10.01 -12.94 13.35
CA GLY A 452 9.49 -13.62 14.53
C GLY A 452 7.96 -13.54 14.62
N THR A 453 7.37 -12.42 14.20
CA THR A 453 5.91 -12.27 14.14
C THR A 453 5.30 -13.13 13.02
N LEU A 454 5.89 -13.15 11.84
CA LEU A 454 5.48 -14.06 10.74
C LEU A 454 5.51 -15.53 11.19
N ALA A 455 6.59 -15.96 11.87
CA ALA A 455 6.74 -17.32 12.40
C ALA A 455 5.67 -17.63 13.47
N ARG A 456 5.42 -16.71 14.40
CA ARG A 456 4.37 -16.87 15.43
C ARG A 456 2.98 -16.98 14.81
N GLN A 457 2.69 -16.25 13.74
CA GLN A 457 1.45 -16.32 12.97
C GLN A 457 1.41 -17.50 11.99
N ARG A 458 2.46 -18.34 11.97
CA ARG A 458 2.56 -19.53 11.10
C ARG A 458 2.40 -19.21 9.61
N LEU A 459 2.82 -18.04 9.19
CA LEU A 459 2.80 -17.65 7.79
C LEU A 459 3.98 -18.29 7.05
N THR A 460 3.76 -18.64 5.79
CA THR A 460 4.70 -19.42 4.98
C THR A 460 5.16 -18.68 3.71
N PRO A 461 5.61 -17.41 3.82
CA PRO A 461 6.07 -16.65 2.67
C PRO A 461 7.35 -17.21 2.07
N VAL A 462 7.64 -16.80 0.85
CA VAL A 462 8.98 -16.81 0.27
C VAL A 462 9.58 -15.42 0.43
N ILE A 463 10.72 -15.33 1.08
CA ILE A 463 11.46 -14.09 1.31
C ILE A 463 12.74 -14.15 0.49
N VAL A 464 12.90 -13.25 -0.48
CA VAL A 464 14.12 -13.08 -1.26
C VAL A 464 14.82 -11.82 -0.74
N LEU A 465 15.91 -12.03 -0.01
CA LEU A 465 16.76 -10.97 0.47
C LEU A 465 17.86 -10.70 -0.57
N VAL A 466 17.89 -9.50 -1.11
CA VAL A 466 18.95 -9.05 -2.03
C VAL A 466 20.11 -8.49 -1.21
N ASN A 467 21.17 -9.28 -1.08
CA ASN A 467 22.41 -8.88 -0.43
C ASN A 467 23.36 -8.27 -1.47
N ASN A 468 23.42 -6.96 -1.50
CA ASN A 468 24.33 -6.17 -2.33
C ASN A 468 25.27 -5.27 -1.48
N ASN A 469 25.39 -5.58 -0.18
CA ASN A 469 26.25 -4.92 0.80
C ASN A 469 25.93 -3.42 0.98
N GLY A 470 24.64 -3.05 1.07
CA GLY A 470 24.23 -1.72 1.49
C GLY A 470 23.28 -0.97 0.56
N TYR A 471 23.33 0.35 0.62
CA TYR A 471 22.35 1.22 -0.05
C TYR A 471 22.73 1.48 -1.52
N THR A 472 22.52 0.47 -2.37
CA THR A 472 22.87 0.50 -3.81
C THR A 472 22.10 1.58 -4.58
N VAL A 473 20.85 1.92 -4.18
CA VAL A 473 20.10 3.04 -4.77
C VAL A 473 20.86 4.35 -4.57
N GLU A 474 21.33 4.61 -3.35
CA GLU A 474 22.06 5.81 -3.02
C GLU A 474 23.40 5.88 -3.75
N ARG A 475 24.09 4.72 -3.87
CA ARG A 475 25.31 4.61 -4.67
C ARG A 475 25.08 4.97 -6.13
N ALA A 476 23.96 4.54 -6.70
CA ALA A 476 23.58 4.88 -8.07
C ALA A 476 23.29 6.37 -8.25
N ILE A 477 22.70 7.03 -7.25
CA ILE A 477 22.37 8.45 -7.29
C ILE A 477 23.59 9.32 -6.98
N HIS A 478 24.33 9.02 -5.90
CA HIS A 478 25.43 9.87 -5.46
C HIS A 478 26.45 9.09 -4.60
N GLY A 479 27.74 9.38 -4.79
CA GLY A 479 28.82 8.89 -3.94
C GLY A 479 28.96 7.38 -3.88
N PRO A 480 29.18 6.68 -5.00
CA PRO A 480 29.16 5.21 -5.06
C PRO A 480 30.16 4.54 -4.10
N ARG A 481 31.20 5.25 -3.65
CA ARG A 481 32.19 4.75 -2.69
C ARG A 481 32.12 5.46 -1.33
N ALA A 482 31.05 6.17 -1.05
CA ALA A 482 30.88 6.86 0.22
C ALA A 482 30.50 5.88 1.33
N ALA A 483 31.20 5.93 2.45
CA ALA A 483 31.01 4.99 3.56
C ALA A 483 29.61 5.06 4.21
N TYR A 484 28.85 6.15 4.02
CA TYR A 484 27.48 6.23 4.50
C TYR A 484 26.51 5.29 3.74
N ASN A 485 26.92 4.73 2.61
CA ASN A 485 26.15 3.71 1.88
C ASN A 485 26.43 2.28 2.36
N ASP A 486 27.43 2.10 3.22
CA ASP A 486 27.79 0.80 3.78
C ASP A 486 26.91 0.49 4.99
N ILE A 487 26.61 -0.79 5.19
CA ILE A 487 25.85 -1.28 6.34
C ILE A 487 26.64 -2.32 7.11
N ALA A 488 26.18 -2.66 8.31
CA ALA A 488 26.76 -3.77 9.07
C ALA A 488 26.51 -5.09 8.34
N THR A 489 27.54 -5.92 8.20
CA THR A 489 27.43 -7.26 7.63
C THR A 489 26.80 -8.18 8.65
N TRP A 490 25.69 -8.83 8.29
CA TRP A 490 24.98 -9.81 9.11
C TRP A 490 25.05 -11.20 8.49
N ASP A 491 24.96 -12.23 9.33
CA ASP A 491 24.72 -13.60 8.89
C ASP A 491 23.22 -13.78 8.63
N TRP A 492 22.79 -13.44 7.42
CA TRP A 492 21.38 -13.45 7.02
C TRP A 492 20.76 -14.84 7.09
N GLN A 493 21.53 -15.89 6.82
CA GLN A 493 21.04 -17.27 6.80
C GLN A 493 20.76 -17.80 8.22
N ALA A 494 21.39 -17.23 9.24
CA ALA A 494 21.13 -17.59 10.63
C ALA A 494 19.88 -16.92 11.21
N LEU A 495 19.41 -15.78 10.62
CA LEU A 495 18.35 -14.96 11.20
C LEU A 495 16.98 -15.66 11.28
N PRO A 496 16.50 -16.44 10.30
CA PRO A 496 15.20 -17.09 10.44
C PRO A 496 15.13 -17.98 11.70
N ALA A 497 16.12 -18.81 11.92
CA ALA A 497 16.18 -19.67 13.12
C ALA A 497 16.33 -18.86 14.41
N ALA A 498 17.18 -17.82 14.42
CA ALA A 498 17.40 -16.96 15.58
C ALA A 498 16.15 -16.15 15.96
N LEU A 499 15.29 -15.82 14.99
CA LEU A 499 14.06 -15.05 15.17
C LEU A 499 12.80 -15.92 15.28
N GLY A 500 12.93 -17.24 15.53
CA GLY A 500 11.79 -18.10 15.85
C GLY A 500 11.22 -18.93 14.71
N ALA A 501 11.90 -19.01 13.56
CA ALA A 501 11.56 -19.90 12.44
C ALA A 501 12.68 -20.94 12.21
N PRO A 502 12.94 -21.88 13.16
CA PRO A 502 14.04 -22.84 13.04
C PRO A 502 13.82 -23.89 11.95
N ASP A 503 12.61 -24.08 11.49
CA ASP A 503 12.19 -25.01 10.43
C ASP A 503 12.12 -24.33 9.05
N ALA A 504 12.42 -23.03 8.95
CA ALA A 504 12.48 -22.33 7.67
C ALA A 504 13.46 -23.00 6.70
N LEU A 505 13.06 -23.11 5.44
CA LEU A 505 14.01 -23.51 4.38
C LEU A 505 14.89 -22.31 4.04
N VAL A 506 16.16 -22.38 4.37
CA VAL A 506 17.15 -21.32 4.10
C VAL A 506 18.02 -21.73 2.92
N LEU A 507 18.11 -20.84 1.93
CA LEU A 507 18.81 -21.05 0.66
C LEU A 507 19.69 -19.83 0.33
N SER A 508 20.67 -20.03 -0.52
CA SER A 508 21.53 -18.97 -1.06
C SER A 508 21.68 -19.12 -2.57
N ALA A 509 21.83 -18.01 -3.28
CA ALA A 509 22.10 -18.01 -4.72
C ALA A 509 23.01 -16.83 -5.10
N ALA A 510 24.11 -17.14 -5.80
CA ALA A 510 25.07 -16.18 -6.34
C ALA A 510 25.24 -16.31 -7.86
N THR A 511 24.57 -17.28 -8.49
CA THR A 511 24.55 -17.54 -9.94
C THR A 511 23.12 -17.78 -10.43
N PRO A 512 22.80 -17.58 -11.72
CA PRO A 512 21.50 -17.90 -12.28
C PRO A 512 21.09 -19.37 -12.10
N ALA A 513 22.03 -20.32 -12.15
CA ALA A 513 21.76 -21.75 -11.93
C ALA A 513 21.33 -22.03 -10.46
N GLU A 514 22.01 -21.41 -9.50
CA GLU A 514 21.66 -21.51 -8.08
C GLU A 514 20.31 -20.85 -7.80
N LEU A 515 20.02 -19.69 -8.41
CA LEU A 515 18.71 -19.03 -8.29
C LEU A 515 17.59 -19.95 -8.80
N THR A 516 17.76 -20.57 -9.98
CA THR A 516 16.78 -21.52 -10.52
C THR A 516 16.54 -22.67 -9.55
N THR A 517 17.60 -23.25 -9.00
CA THR A 517 17.53 -24.34 -8.03
C THR A 517 16.80 -23.91 -6.75
N ALA A 518 17.08 -22.70 -6.25
CA ALA A 518 16.44 -22.15 -5.06
C ALA A 518 14.95 -21.89 -5.28
N LEU A 519 14.57 -21.32 -6.44
CA LEU A 519 13.17 -21.07 -6.79
C LEU A 519 12.38 -22.37 -6.98
N ASP A 520 12.98 -23.39 -7.60
CA ASP A 520 12.38 -24.73 -7.71
C ASP A 520 12.14 -25.37 -6.34
N ALA A 521 13.09 -25.23 -5.42
CA ALA A 521 12.95 -25.70 -4.05
C ALA A 521 11.83 -24.93 -3.31
N ALA A 522 11.80 -23.60 -3.45
CA ALA A 522 10.76 -22.74 -2.86
C ALA A 522 9.35 -23.07 -3.37
N GLY A 523 9.22 -23.42 -4.65
CA GLY A 523 7.94 -23.84 -5.23
C GLY A 523 7.40 -25.16 -4.66
N ARG A 524 8.27 -26.05 -4.20
CA ARG A 524 7.88 -27.35 -3.59
C ARG A 524 7.56 -27.26 -2.09
N VAL A 525 8.05 -26.22 -1.39
CA VAL A 525 7.87 -26.06 0.04
C VAL A 525 6.78 -25.02 0.29
N VAL A 526 5.61 -25.46 0.76
CA VAL A 526 4.43 -24.60 0.99
C VAL A 526 3.98 -24.55 2.46
N ASP A 527 4.56 -25.41 3.30
CA ASP A 527 4.14 -25.64 4.69
C ASP A 527 4.96 -24.84 5.72
N ARG A 528 5.97 -24.11 5.27
CA ARG A 528 6.86 -23.30 6.10
C ARG A 528 7.48 -22.14 5.33
N MET A 529 8.07 -21.22 6.06
CA MET A 529 8.79 -20.07 5.51
C MET A 529 9.98 -20.55 4.64
N VAL A 530 10.19 -19.87 3.52
CA VAL A 530 11.39 -20.01 2.69
C VAL A 530 12.14 -18.68 2.71
N PHE A 531 13.44 -18.73 3.01
CA PHE A 531 14.31 -17.55 3.01
C PHE A 531 15.45 -17.79 2.03
N ILE A 532 15.56 -16.95 1.01
CA ILE A 532 16.57 -17.03 -0.04
C ILE A 532 17.42 -15.78 0.02
N GLU A 533 18.71 -15.93 0.38
CA GLU A 533 19.70 -14.87 0.25
C GLU A 533 20.25 -14.87 -1.17
N VAL A 534 20.03 -13.81 -1.94
CA VAL A 534 20.62 -13.65 -3.28
C VAL A 534 21.73 -12.62 -3.24
N HIS A 535 22.88 -12.96 -3.84
CA HIS A 535 24.06 -12.11 -3.89
C HIS A 535 24.16 -11.45 -5.26
N THR A 536 24.14 -10.12 -5.29
CA THR A 536 24.35 -9.32 -6.51
C THR A 536 25.50 -8.33 -6.30
N GLY A 537 26.01 -7.78 -7.40
CA GLY A 537 27.07 -6.78 -7.32
C GLY A 537 26.64 -5.52 -6.56
N THR A 538 27.55 -4.93 -5.80
CA THR A 538 27.29 -3.72 -4.99
C THR A 538 26.85 -2.52 -5.83
N ASP A 539 27.33 -2.41 -7.07
CA ASP A 539 26.98 -1.34 -8.01
C ASP A 539 26.00 -1.80 -9.10
N ASP A 540 25.51 -3.05 -9.00
CA ASP A 540 24.55 -3.61 -9.96
C ASP A 540 23.13 -3.14 -9.63
N VAL A 541 22.48 -2.52 -10.62
CA VAL A 541 21.14 -1.94 -10.47
C VAL A 541 20.23 -2.29 -11.66
N PRO A 542 18.91 -2.35 -11.47
CA PRO A 542 17.97 -2.49 -12.58
C PRO A 542 18.09 -1.30 -13.55
N GLU A 543 17.89 -1.56 -14.84
CA GLU A 543 18.00 -0.53 -15.91
C GLU A 543 17.11 0.70 -15.63
N LEU A 544 15.88 0.51 -15.15
CA LEU A 544 14.99 1.62 -14.82
C LEU A 544 15.59 2.51 -13.73
N LEU A 545 16.17 1.92 -12.68
CA LEU A 545 16.82 2.67 -11.60
C LEU A 545 18.07 3.39 -12.11
N HIS A 546 18.87 2.74 -12.96
CA HIS A 546 20.08 3.35 -13.54
C HIS A 546 19.73 4.65 -14.27
N ARG A 547 18.74 4.61 -15.16
CA ARG A 547 18.29 5.77 -15.94
C ARG A 547 17.62 6.84 -15.06
N LEU A 548 16.83 6.43 -14.06
CA LEU A 548 16.24 7.38 -13.10
C LEU A 548 17.33 8.10 -12.29
N ALA A 549 18.35 7.37 -11.83
CA ALA A 549 19.47 7.96 -11.08
C ALA A 549 20.27 8.97 -11.93
N GLU A 550 20.39 8.76 -13.23
CA GLU A 550 21.00 9.74 -14.16
C GLU A 550 20.17 11.03 -14.21
N ASN A 551 18.84 10.94 -14.34
CA ASN A 551 17.94 12.09 -14.34
C ASN A 551 18.00 12.85 -13.00
N VAL A 552 18.01 12.14 -11.86
CA VAL A 552 18.11 12.75 -10.52
C VAL A 552 19.46 13.45 -10.37
N ARG A 553 20.56 12.83 -10.81
CA ARG A 553 21.89 13.44 -10.77
C ARG A 553 21.97 14.72 -11.61
N ALA A 554 21.41 14.72 -12.82
CA ALA A 554 21.38 15.89 -13.69
C ALA A 554 20.61 17.05 -13.05
N ARG A 555 19.42 16.75 -12.49
CA ARG A 555 18.60 17.73 -11.76
C ARG A 555 19.32 18.31 -10.54
N ASN A 556 19.97 17.48 -9.75
CA ASN A 556 20.69 17.93 -8.55
C ASN A 556 21.91 18.83 -8.88
N LYS A 557 22.44 18.72 -10.10
CA LYS A 557 23.52 19.61 -10.61
C LYS A 557 22.98 20.87 -11.29
N GLY A 558 21.67 21.01 -11.45
CA GLY A 558 21.06 22.11 -12.22
C GLY A 558 21.28 22.03 -13.72
N GLU A 559 21.53 20.83 -14.24
CA GLU A 559 21.76 20.53 -15.66
C GLU A 559 20.49 20.04 -16.40
N ALA A 560 19.36 19.95 -15.65
CA ALA A 560 18.07 19.46 -16.17
C ALA A 560 17.03 20.57 -16.31
#